data_74f077a5dedf995c4d6b75c3ffdb04dc
#
_entry.id   74f077a5dedf995c4d6b75c3ffdb04dc
#
_cell.length_a   1.000
_cell.length_b   1.000
_cell.length_c   1.000
_cell.angle_alpha   90.00
_cell.angle_beta   90.00
_cell.angle_gamma   90.00
#
_symmetry.space_group_name_H-M   'P 1'
#
loop_
_entity.id
_entity.type
_entity.pdbx_description
1 polymer ?
#
loop_
_entity_poly.entity_id
_entity_poly.type
_entity_poly.pdbx_seq_one_letter_code
_entity_poly.pdbx_strand_id
1 'polypeptide(L)'
;LNELNNLISSSKHAESITMTPFIKAEELISKYSSANLFILPSKSEGLGMVIIEALSTACPVLVSSNTGMVDLIIENETGYIFENNNKNDLSNKIQHIMNNYESALQTGLNSKDFVKENQSVANFEFGYKKLIDLVST
;
A
#
# COMPACT_ATOMS: atom_id res chain seq x y z
N LEU A 1 -17.53 13.59 2.21
CA LEU A 1 -16.62 14.52 2.92
C LEU A 1 -17.23 14.98 4.26
N ASN A 2 -18.47 15.43 4.30
CA ASN A 2 -19.11 15.91 5.53
C ASN A 2 -19.19 14.85 6.65
N GLU A 3 -19.51 13.60 6.30
CA GLU A 3 -19.58 12.50 7.26
C GLU A 3 -18.21 12.19 7.87
N LEU A 4 -17.15 12.16 7.06
CA LEU A 4 -15.78 11.92 7.52
C LEU A 4 -15.29 13.07 8.41
N ASN A 5 -15.59 14.32 8.05
CA ASN A 5 -15.26 15.48 8.89
C ASN A 5 -15.97 15.41 10.25
N ASN A 6 -17.23 14.99 10.28
CA ASN A 6 -17.98 14.80 11.53
C ASN A 6 -17.37 13.69 12.40
N LEU A 7 -16.96 12.58 11.79
CA LEU A 7 -16.28 11.50 12.51
C LEU A 7 -14.94 11.95 13.11
N ILE A 8 -14.15 12.70 12.36
CA ILE A 8 -12.88 13.25 12.84
C ILE A 8 -13.13 14.19 14.01
N SER A 9 -14.04 15.17 13.84
CA SER A 9 -14.35 16.16 14.87
C SER A 9 -14.89 15.57 16.17
N SER A 10 -15.57 14.42 16.10
CA SER A 10 -16.06 13.70 17.26
C SER A 10 -15.02 12.77 17.90
N SER A 11 -13.87 12.57 17.26
CA SER A 11 -12.81 11.72 17.78
C SER A 11 -12.04 12.45 18.90
N LYS A 12 -11.70 11.70 19.96
CA LYS A 12 -10.76 12.17 21.00
C LYS A 12 -9.34 12.43 20.48
N HIS A 13 -9.05 12.03 19.25
CA HIS A 13 -7.77 12.19 18.56
C HIS A 13 -7.87 13.16 17.37
N ALA A 14 -8.89 14.01 17.32
CA ALA A 14 -9.14 14.93 16.21
C ALA A 14 -7.90 15.78 15.84
N GLU A 15 -7.16 16.26 16.84
CA GLU A 15 -5.95 17.07 16.65
C GLU A 15 -4.77 16.32 15.98
N SER A 16 -4.78 15.00 16.05
CA SER A 16 -3.75 14.12 15.42
C SER A 16 -4.14 13.64 14.03
N ILE A 17 -5.31 14.06 13.52
CA ILE A 17 -5.82 13.64 12.22
C ILE A 17 -5.77 14.82 11.26
N THR A 18 -5.02 14.67 10.18
CA THR A 18 -4.93 15.67 9.12
C THR A 18 -5.59 15.14 7.85
N MET A 19 -6.58 15.87 7.35
CA MET A 19 -7.12 15.62 6.02
C MET A 19 -6.37 16.45 4.99
N THR A 20 -5.80 15.78 4.00
CA THR A 20 -5.10 16.45 2.90
C THR A 20 -5.97 16.35 1.65
N PRO A 21 -6.23 17.46 0.95
CA PRO A 21 -6.88 17.42 -0.36
C PRO A 21 -5.97 16.76 -1.40
N PHE A 22 -6.37 16.81 -2.67
CA PHE A 22 -5.50 16.33 -3.75
C PHE A 22 -4.11 16.97 -3.68
N ILE A 23 -3.09 16.14 -3.77
CA ILE A 23 -1.68 16.54 -3.78
C ILE A 23 -1.01 16.04 -5.07
N LYS A 24 0.05 16.72 -5.50
CA LYS A 24 0.81 16.34 -6.69
C LYS A 24 1.64 15.09 -6.46
N ALA A 25 1.98 14.39 -7.53
CA ALA A 25 2.72 13.12 -7.46
C ALA A 25 4.06 13.25 -6.73
N GLU A 26 4.82 14.33 -6.96
CA GLU A 26 6.12 14.54 -6.32
C GLU A 26 5.99 14.70 -4.79
N GLU A 27 4.95 15.42 -4.36
CA GLU A 27 4.64 15.59 -2.93
C GLU A 27 4.16 14.28 -2.31
N LEU A 28 3.37 13.49 -3.05
CA LEU A 28 2.89 12.19 -2.61
C LEU A 28 4.04 11.21 -2.37
N ILE A 29 5.03 11.15 -3.25
CA ILE A 29 6.24 10.35 -3.08
C ILE A 29 6.99 10.73 -1.79
N SER A 30 7.12 12.03 -1.53
CA SER A 30 7.73 12.51 -0.29
C SER A 30 6.95 12.06 0.96
N LYS A 31 5.62 12.07 0.89
CA LYS A 31 4.77 11.59 1.99
C LYS A 31 4.94 10.10 2.23
N TYR A 32 4.96 9.27 1.20
CA TYR A 32 5.26 7.84 1.36
C TYR A 32 6.63 7.60 1.99
N SER A 33 7.67 8.28 1.49
CA SER A 33 9.03 8.13 2.01
C SER A 33 9.21 8.54 3.48
N SER A 34 8.33 9.41 3.98
CA SER A 34 8.34 9.88 5.38
C SER A 34 7.33 9.18 6.29
N ALA A 35 6.43 8.39 5.72
CA ALA A 35 5.40 7.70 6.48
C ALA A 35 5.96 6.46 7.18
N ASN A 36 5.47 6.19 8.38
CA ASN A 36 5.80 4.97 9.13
C ASN A 36 5.01 3.75 8.64
N LEU A 37 3.84 3.98 8.05
CA LEU A 37 2.96 2.95 7.52
C LEU A 37 1.99 3.59 6.52
N PHE A 38 1.85 3.00 5.35
CA PHE A 38 0.78 3.30 4.41
C PHE A 38 -0.35 2.28 4.59
N ILE A 39 -1.59 2.75 4.73
CA ILE A 39 -2.76 1.90 4.88
C ILE A 39 -3.74 2.18 3.74
N LEU A 40 -4.14 1.13 3.01
CA LEU A 40 -5.18 1.20 1.98
C LEU A 40 -6.40 0.36 2.38
N PRO A 41 -7.40 0.95 3.06
CA PRO A 41 -8.57 0.24 3.55
C PRO A 41 -9.71 0.20 2.53
N SER A 42 -9.39 -0.01 1.26
CA SER A 42 -10.37 -0.03 0.17
C SER A 42 -11.29 -1.24 0.27
N LYS A 43 -12.59 -1.04 0.13
CA LYS A 43 -13.57 -2.13 0.07
C LYS A 43 -13.49 -2.91 -1.25
N SER A 44 -13.14 -2.22 -2.32
CA SER A 44 -12.88 -2.75 -3.64
C SER A 44 -12.01 -1.73 -4.39
N GLU A 45 -10.92 -2.18 -4.94
CA GLU A 45 -9.98 -1.38 -5.71
C GLU A 45 -9.63 -2.12 -6.99
N GLY A 46 -9.76 -1.44 -8.14
CA GLY A 46 -9.48 -2.06 -9.44
C GLY A 46 -7.99 -2.34 -9.63
N LEU A 47 -7.18 -1.30 -9.69
CA LEU A 47 -5.75 -1.43 -9.99
C LEU A 47 -4.83 -1.11 -8.81
N GLY A 48 -5.21 -0.16 -7.96
CA GLY A 48 -4.46 0.15 -6.73
C GLY A 48 -3.01 0.62 -6.95
N MET A 49 -2.75 1.46 -7.98
CA MET A 49 -1.40 1.97 -8.30
C MET A 49 -0.67 2.58 -7.09
N VAL A 50 -1.41 3.16 -6.17
CA VAL A 50 -0.88 3.73 -4.91
C VAL A 50 -0.12 2.71 -4.05
N ILE A 51 -0.39 1.41 -4.22
CA ILE A 51 0.35 0.33 -3.56
C ILE A 51 1.77 0.27 -4.10
N ILE A 52 1.94 0.22 -5.44
CA ILE A 52 3.27 0.20 -6.07
C ILE A 52 4.06 1.46 -5.72
N GLU A 53 3.40 2.62 -5.70
CA GLU A 53 4.03 3.88 -5.32
C GLU A 53 4.59 3.80 -3.89
N ALA A 54 3.79 3.32 -2.93
CA ALA A 54 4.22 3.16 -1.54
C ALA A 54 5.35 2.12 -1.40
N LEU A 55 5.20 0.92 -2.00
CA LEU A 55 6.23 -0.13 -2.00
C LEU A 55 7.56 0.38 -2.56
N SER A 56 7.55 1.14 -3.65
CA SER A 56 8.75 1.68 -4.30
C SER A 56 9.55 2.66 -3.44
N THR A 57 8.93 3.24 -2.41
CA THR A 57 9.58 4.17 -1.48
C THR A 57 10.10 3.50 -0.20
N ALA A 58 10.03 2.18 -0.08
CA ALA A 58 10.32 1.41 1.12
C ALA A 58 9.38 1.74 2.30
N CYS A 59 8.20 2.31 2.05
CA CYS A 59 7.18 2.51 3.06
C CYS A 59 6.53 1.16 3.39
N PRO A 60 6.47 0.72 4.65
CA PRO A 60 5.67 -0.44 5.03
C PRO A 60 4.21 -0.25 4.61
N VAL A 61 3.57 -1.28 4.05
CA VAL A 61 2.19 -1.19 3.56
C VAL A 61 1.28 -2.18 4.26
N LEU A 62 0.04 -1.77 4.51
CA LEU A 62 -1.05 -2.61 5.01
C LEU A 62 -2.27 -2.40 4.12
N VAL A 63 -2.69 -3.42 3.40
CA VAL A 63 -3.76 -3.32 2.41
C VAL A 63 -4.92 -4.26 2.74
N SER A 64 -6.12 -3.90 2.27
CA SER A 64 -7.27 -4.80 2.31
C SER A 64 -7.10 -5.96 1.34
N SER A 65 -7.56 -7.15 1.72
CA SER A 65 -7.55 -8.36 0.88
C SER A 65 -8.33 -8.24 -0.43
N ASN A 66 -9.12 -7.17 -0.63
CA ASN A 66 -9.90 -6.90 -1.84
C ASN A 66 -9.29 -5.80 -2.73
N THR A 67 -8.01 -5.51 -2.60
CA THR A 67 -7.32 -4.58 -3.50
C THR A 67 -6.80 -5.30 -4.74
N GLY A 68 -6.83 -4.62 -5.90
CA GLY A 68 -6.47 -5.24 -7.18
C GLY A 68 -4.99 -5.64 -7.31
N MET A 69 -4.11 -5.09 -6.48
CA MET A 69 -2.67 -5.44 -6.47
C MET A 69 -2.27 -6.19 -5.19
N VAL A 70 -3.21 -6.84 -4.52
CA VAL A 70 -2.92 -7.64 -3.32
C VAL A 70 -1.90 -8.76 -3.60
N ASP A 71 -1.86 -9.28 -4.82
CA ASP A 71 -0.92 -10.31 -5.25
C ASP A 71 0.56 -9.86 -5.25
N LEU A 72 0.82 -8.56 -5.17
CA LEU A 72 2.17 -8.02 -4.96
C LEU A 72 2.61 -8.05 -3.49
N ILE A 73 1.67 -8.33 -2.59
CA ILE A 73 1.94 -8.37 -1.16
C ILE A 73 2.18 -9.82 -0.74
N ILE A 74 3.42 -10.10 -0.37
CA ILE A 74 3.80 -11.34 0.29
C ILE A 74 3.77 -11.03 1.80
N GLU A 75 2.82 -11.62 2.51
CA GLU A 75 2.55 -11.34 3.94
C GLU A 75 3.81 -11.44 4.80
N ASN A 76 4.11 -10.40 5.56
CA ASN A 76 5.30 -10.21 6.41
C ASN A 76 6.64 -10.13 5.64
N GLU A 77 6.64 -10.15 4.33
CA GLU A 77 7.83 -10.13 3.49
C GLU A 77 7.94 -8.85 2.67
N THR A 78 6.88 -8.49 1.93
CA THR A 78 6.79 -7.24 1.17
C THR A 78 5.68 -6.30 1.67
N GLY A 79 4.83 -6.75 2.59
CA GLY A 79 3.76 -5.95 3.17
C GLY A 79 2.84 -6.79 4.06
N TYR A 80 1.71 -6.22 4.39
CA TYR A 80 0.72 -6.81 5.28
C TYR A 80 -0.67 -6.74 4.65
N ILE A 81 -1.48 -7.76 4.90
CA ILE A 81 -2.85 -7.86 4.42
C ILE A 81 -3.79 -7.97 5.61
N PHE A 82 -4.91 -7.25 5.58
CA PHE A 82 -6.00 -7.44 6.52
C PHE A 82 -7.29 -7.84 5.79
N GLU A 83 -8.16 -8.54 6.51
CA GLU A 83 -9.43 -9.01 5.98
C GLU A 83 -10.35 -7.84 5.64
N ASN A 84 -10.89 -7.83 4.42
CA ASN A 84 -11.78 -6.77 3.94
C ASN A 84 -13.01 -6.61 4.86
N ASN A 85 -13.38 -5.37 5.14
CA ASN A 85 -14.47 -5.00 6.06
C ASN A 85 -14.30 -5.48 7.51
N ASN A 86 -13.15 -5.99 7.92
CA ASN A 86 -12.88 -6.43 9.29
C ASN A 86 -12.06 -5.37 10.06
N LYS A 87 -12.75 -4.52 10.83
CA LYS A 87 -12.12 -3.47 11.63
C LYS A 87 -11.22 -4.03 12.73
N ASN A 88 -11.58 -5.19 13.29
CA ASN A 88 -10.78 -5.81 14.34
C ASN A 88 -9.46 -6.33 13.79
N ASP A 89 -9.50 -6.97 12.62
CA ASP A 89 -8.29 -7.45 11.95
C ASP A 89 -7.38 -6.29 11.55
N LEU A 90 -7.94 -5.21 10.97
CA LEU A 90 -7.18 -3.99 10.69
C LEU A 90 -6.47 -3.46 11.95
N SER A 91 -7.20 -3.35 13.07
CA SER A 91 -6.65 -2.86 14.33
C SER A 91 -5.53 -3.77 14.85
N ASN A 92 -5.74 -5.09 14.82
CA ASN A 92 -4.76 -6.08 15.25
C ASN A 92 -3.48 -6.04 14.41
N LYS A 93 -3.63 -5.90 13.07
CA LYS A 93 -2.50 -5.76 12.14
C LYS A 93 -1.71 -4.48 12.42
N ILE A 94 -2.37 -3.34 12.62
CA ILE A 94 -1.70 -2.08 12.99
C ILE A 94 -0.91 -2.26 14.29
N GLN A 95 -1.51 -2.83 15.34
CA GLN A 95 -0.83 -3.08 16.60
C GLN A 95 0.36 -4.03 16.46
N HIS A 96 0.20 -5.09 15.66
CA HIS A 96 1.28 -6.03 15.37
C HIS A 96 2.46 -5.31 14.70
N ILE A 97 2.21 -4.50 13.67
CA ILE A 97 3.21 -3.72 12.95
C ILE A 97 3.92 -2.74 13.89
N MET A 98 3.16 -2.02 14.71
CA MET A 98 3.73 -1.06 15.67
C MET A 98 4.62 -1.73 16.72
N ASN A 99 4.21 -2.89 17.23
CA ASN A 99 4.96 -3.64 18.23
C ASN A 99 6.23 -4.31 17.66
N ASN A 100 6.29 -4.48 16.33
CA ASN A 100 7.41 -5.11 15.61
C ASN A 100 7.97 -4.18 14.54
N TYR A 101 8.11 -2.89 14.84
CA TYR A 101 8.38 -1.86 13.84
C TYR A 101 9.71 -2.04 13.10
N GLU A 102 10.75 -2.54 13.74
CA GLU A 102 12.01 -2.89 13.08
C GLU A 102 11.80 -3.92 11.95
N SER A 103 10.96 -4.94 12.19
CA SER A 103 10.58 -5.91 11.16
C SER A 103 9.77 -5.25 10.04
N ALA A 104 8.91 -4.31 10.35
CA ALA A 104 8.12 -3.59 9.37
C ALA A 104 9.00 -2.71 8.46
N LEU A 105 10.04 -2.08 9.01
CA LEU A 105 11.04 -1.35 8.20
C LEU A 105 11.76 -2.29 7.22
N GLN A 106 12.14 -3.49 7.67
CA GLN A 106 12.76 -4.48 6.79
C GLN A 106 11.79 -4.93 5.69
N THR A 107 10.52 -5.15 6.02
CA THR A 107 9.45 -5.44 5.05
C THR A 107 9.33 -4.34 3.98
N GLY A 108 9.40 -3.07 4.39
CA GLY A 108 9.43 -1.94 3.47
C GLY A 108 10.64 -1.94 2.53
N LEU A 109 11.83 -2.26 3.03
CA LEU A 109 13.04 -2.39 2.21
C LEU A 109 12.92 -3.54 1.21
N ASN A 110 12.47 -4.70 1.65
CA ASN A 110 12.24 -5.86 0.80
C ASN A 110 11.21 -5.54 -0.31
N SER A 111 10.15 -4.80 0.00
CA SER A 111 9.12 -4.42 -0.96
C SER A 111 9.67 -3.54 -2.07
N LYS A 112 10.54 -2.60 -1.74
CA LYS A 112 11.22 -1.74 -2.72
C LYS A 112 12.07 -2.54 -3.70
N ASP A 113 12.86 -3.48 -3.20
CA ASP A 113 13.68 -4.36 -4.04
C ASP A 113 12.81 -5.27 -4.90
N PHE A 114 11.75 -5.85 -4.32
CA PHE A 114 10.76 -6.66 -5.04
C PHE A 114 10.11 -5.89 -6.20
N VAL A 115 9.65 -4.66 -5.98
CA VAL A 115 9.05 -3.82 -7.04
C VAL A 115 10.08 -3.52 -8.13
N LYS A 116 11.30 -3.17 -7.77
CA LYS A 116 12.36 -2.88 -8.72
C LYS A 116 12.67 -4.08 -9.62
N GLU A 117 12.65 -5.28 -9.08
CA GLU A 117 12.95 -6.50 -9.80
C GLU A 117 11.77 -6.99 -10.66
N ASN A 118 10.55 -6.88 -10.15
CA ASN A 118 9.38 -7.52 -10.76
C ASN A 118 8.48 -6.57 -11.56
N GLN A 119 8.51 -5.27 -11.27
CA GLN A 119 7.65 -4.25 -11.89
C GLN A 119 8.44 -3.25 -12.75
N SER A 120 9.64 -3.62 -13.20
CA SER A 120 10.43 -2.78 -14.10
C SER A 120 9.83 -2.72 -15.50
N VAL A 121 10.08 -1.63 -16.23
CA VAL A 121 9.69 -1.48 -17.64
C VAL A 121 10.22 -2.64 -18.48
N ALA A 122 11.44 -3.10 -18.20
CA ALA A 122 12.06 -4.24 -18.90
C ALA A 122 11.26 -5.54 -18.71
N ASN A 123 10.75 -5.80 -17.52
CA ASN A 123 9.91 -6.99 -17.24
C ASN A 123 8.54 -6.88 -17.92
N PHE A 124 7.97 -5.68 -17.97
CA PHE A 124 6.73 -5.44 -18.71
C PHE A 124 6.93 -5.67 -20.22
N GLU A 125 7.99 -5.12 -20.81
CA GLU A 125 8.32 -5.32 -22.23
C GLU A 125 8.58 -6.79 -22.56
N PHE A 126 9.28 -7.51 -21.69
CA PHE A 126 9.54 -8.94 -21.84
C PHE A 126 8.23 -9.76 -21.79
N GLY A 127 7.35 -9.48 -20.84
CA GLY A 127 6.05 -10.14 -20.72
C GLY A 127 5.16 -9.87 -21.94
N TYR A 128 5.14 -8.64 -22.42
CA TYR A 128 4.36 -8.24 -23.59
C TYR A 128 4.85 -8.91 -24.88
N LYS A 129 6.17 -8.98 -25.08
CA LYS A 129 6.79 -9.65 -26.20
C LYS A 129 6.46 -11.15 -26.22
N LYS A 130 6.56 -11.81 -25.06
CA LYS A 130 6.18 -13.22 -24.91
C LYS A 130 4.70 -13.48 -25.24
N LEU A 131 3.81 -12.55 -24.88
CA LEU A 131 2.39 -12.63 -25.20
C LEU A 131 2.15 -12.49 -26.73
N ILE A 132 2.82 -11.55 -27.38
CA ILE A 132 2.74 -11.37 -28.83
C ILE A 132 3.21 -12.63 -29.55
N ASP A 133 4.33 -13.20 -29.15
CA ASP A 133 4.89 -14.43 -29.75
C ASP A 133 3.90 -15.62 -29.63
N LEU A 134 3.15 -15.70 -28.51
CA LEU A 134 2.14 -16.75 -28.28
C LEU A 134 0.90 -16.62 -29.17
N VAL A 135 0.49 -15.40 -29.55
CA VAL A 135 -0.71 -15.19 -30.39
C VAL A 135 -0.40 -15.05 -31.87
N SER A 136 0.89 -15.01 -32.24
CA SER A 136 1.36 -14.91 -33.63
C SER A 136 1.68 -16.28 -34.26
N THR A 137 1.49 -17.36 -33.52
CA THR A 137 1.58 -18.76 -33.97
C THR A 137 0.20 -19.36 -34.23
#